data_b67921eef89d16818911836d0b8dd636
#
_entry.id   b67921eef89d16818911836d0b8dd636
#
_cell.length_a   1.000
_cell.length_b   1.000
_cell.length_c   1.000
_cell.angle_alpha   90.00
_cell.angle_beta   90.00
_cell.angle_gamma   90.00
#
_symmetry.space_group_name_H-M   'P 1'
#
loop_
_entity.id
_entity.type
_entity.pdbx_description
1 polymer ?
#
loop_
_entity_poly.entity_id
_entity_poly.type
_entity_poly.pdbx_seq_one_letter_code
_entity_poly.pdbx_strand_id
1 'polypeptide(L)'
;MAKLNFYLCFFSAFICQFSIAQIPDYYSTIDFDQVGVTLRIQLSNLISDTHQTFLPYSSSSTDTWDVIKTADLTPENTDFVLLMYGYDDDDGEYISDRTRSIDDSCHSNSCIGLWTREHVFARSLANPALTTNDPGPGTDIHNLRACDSQKNSQKSNRLFVDASGNSRIIGDYFFPGDEWKGDVARIIMYMYLRYPSQCEAIDTSDGVISYAPENDMPNLFLEWNQQDPVSQLELTRNEIIYSYQGNRNPFIDNPYLANKIWYGPEANDSWTVLSDVNDNWDSILISPTLIENSISVSGVNSNKFKILIFNQLGQKLLESRNEKKVDVSELPSGIYLLSFQEAQSNKQYKFIKK
;
A
#
# COMPACT_ATOMS: atom_id res chain seq x y z
N MET A 1 64.43 -26.46 16.66
CA MET A 1 63.15 -26.09 17.33
C MET A 1 62.33 -25.24 16.32
N ALA A 2 61.38 -25.87 15.66
CA ALA A 2 60.50 -25.20 14.70
C ALA A 2 59.26 -24.72 15.43
N LYS A 3 58.96 -23.42 15.38
CA LYS A 3 57.75 -22.82 15.92
C LYS A 3 56.63 -22.96 14.89
N LEU A 4 55.61 -23.74 15.26
CA LEU A 4 54.40 -23.92 14.48
C LEU A 4 53.42 -22.79 14.86
N ASN A 5 53.19 -21.85 13.92
CA ASN A 5 52.18 -20.79 14.10
C ASN A 5 50.83 -21.33 13.64
N PHE A 6 49.91 -21.47 14.58
CA PHE A 6 48.50 -21.78 14.33
C PHE A 6 47.74 -20.48 13.99
N TYR A 7 47.32 -20.33 12.72
CA TYR A 7 46.38 -19.28 12.32
C TYR A 7 44.96 -19.79 12.55
N LEU A 8 44.27 -19.21 13.55
CA LEU A 8 42.86 -19.46 13.82
C LEU A 8 42.04 -18.57 12.86
N CYS A 9 41.53 -19.15 11.77
CA CYS A 9 40.55 -18.45 10.91
C CYS A 9 39.21 -18.40 11.61
N PHE A 10 38.79 -17.22 12.07
CA PHE A 10 37.45 -16.96 12.51
C PHE A 10 36.55 -16.89 11.26
N PHE A 11 35.78 -17.94 11.03
CA PHE A 11 34.70 -17.94 10.05
C PHE A 11 33.49 -17.24 10.69
N SER A 12 33.32 -15.93 10.43
CA SER A 12 32.11 -15.19 10.83
C SER A 12 30.97 -15.65 9.94
N ALA A 13 30.12 -16.54 10.44
CA ALA A 13 28.87 -16.87 9.79
C ALA A 13 27.94 -15.66 9.87
N PHE A 14 27.77 -14.95 8.75
CA PHE A 14 26.76 -13.92 8.58
C PHE A 14 25.39 -14.64 8.56
N ILE A 15 24.74 -14.73 9.72
CA ILE A 15 23.34 -15.16 9.80
C ILE A 15 22.51 -14.00 9.27
N CYS A 16 22.11 -14.10 8.00
CA CYS A 16 21.08 -13.22 7.44
C CYS A 16 19.77 -13.54 8.18
N GLN A 17 19.42 -12.76 9.18
CA GLN A 17 18.10 -12.82 9.79
C GLN A 17 17.12 -12.24 8.79
N PHE A 18 16.38 -13.10 8.11
CA PHE A 18 15.15 -12.69 7.44
C PHE A 18 14.15 -12.29 8.52
N SER A 19 14.05 -10.99 8.81
CA SER A 19 12.92 -10.45 9.55
C SER A 19 11.70 -10.62 8.65
N ILE A 20 10.85 -11.58 8.97
CA ILE A 20 9.47 -11.59 8.45
C ILE A 20 8.84 -10.34 9.06
N ALA A 21 8.43 -9.39 8.24
CA ALA A 21 7.76 -8.20 8.71
C ALA A 21 6.41 -8.63 9.34
N GLN A 22 6.34 -8.52 10.65
CA GLN A 22 5.14 -8.85 11.42
C GLN A 22 4.12 -7.72 11.24
N ILE A 23 2.83 -8.06 11.21
CA ILE A 23 1.75 -7.07 11.26
C ILE A 23 1.92 -6.24 12.53
N PRO A 24 2.00 -4.89 12.42
CA PRO A 24 2.16 -4.03 13.60
C PRO A 24 1.00 -4.17 14.60
N ASP A 25 1.29 -4.06 15.89
CA ASP A 25 0.29 -4.16 16.96
C ASP A 25 -0.87 -3.16 16.81
N TYR A 26 -0.65 -2.03 16.14
CA TYR A 26 -1.68 -1.06 15.78
C TYR A 26 -2.87 -1.71 15.07
N TYR A 27 -2.64 -2.75 14.28
CA TYR A 27 -3.64 -3.46 13.50
C TYR A 27 -4.15 -4.74 14.17
N SER A 28 -3.85 -4.97 15.45
CA SER A 28 -4.17 -6.22 16.18
C SER A 28 -5.66 -6.55 16.27
N THR A 29 -6.55 -5.58 16.04
CA THR A 29 -8.01 -5.76 16.04
C THR A 29 -8.60 -6.04 14.67
N ILE A 30 -7.80 -6.03 13.61
CA ILE A 30 -8.24 -6.22 12.23
C ILE A 30 -8.17 -7.70 11.86
N ASP A 31 -9.27 -8.21 11.32
CA ASP A 31 -9.32 -9.53 10.71
C ASP A 31 -8.90 -9.44 9.23
N PHE A 32 -7.64 -9.76 8.96
CA PHE A 32 -7.08 -9.71 7.63
C PHE A 32 -7.46 -10.90 6.72
N ASP A 33 -8.24 -11.86 7.20
CA ASP A 33 -8.88 -12.86 6.33
C ASP A 33 -10.06 -12.26 5.56
N GLN A 34 -10.57 -11.11 6.01
CA GLN A 34 -11.63 -10.35 5.32
C GLN A 34 -11.07 -9.60 4.11
N VAL A 35 -11.96 -9.32 3.15
CA VAL A 35 -11.68 -8.56 1.92
C VAL A 35 -12.83 -7.58 1.63
N GLY A 36 -12.64 -6.70 0.65
CA GLY A 36 -13.67 -5.80 0.15
C GLY A 36 -14.21 -4.87 1.24
N VAL A 37 -15.52 -4.65 1.20
CA VAL A 37 -16.23 -3.72 2.09
C VAL A 37 -16.02 -4.05 3.57
N THR A 38 -15.95 -5.34 3.93
CA THR A 38 -15.79 -5.76 5.33
C THR A 38 -14.44 -5.29 5.89
N LEU A 39 -13.34 -5.53 5.16
CA LEU A 39 -12.02 -5.06 5.56
C LEU A 39 -11.95 -3.54 5.56
N ARG A 40 -12.54 -2.89 4.55
CA ARG A 40 -12.63 -1.42 4.47
C ARG A 40 -13.26 -0.82 5.72
N ILE A 41 -14.40 -1.35 6.17
CA ILE A 41 -15.10 -0.86 7.37
C ILE A 41 -14.24 -1.06 8.62
N GLN A 42 -13.57 -2.20 8.79
CA GLN A 42 -12.71 -2.44 9.95
C GLN A 42 -11.55 -1.42 10.00
N LEU A 43 -10.87 -1.19 8.88
CA LEU A 43 -9.78 -0.22 8.79
C LEU A 43 -10.29 1.22 8.98
N SER A 44 -11.45 1.58 8.41
CA SER A 44 -12.09 2.88 8.60
C SER A 44 -12.40 3.15 10.08
N ASN A 45 -12.94 2.16 10.79
CA ASN A 45 -13.20 2.26 12.22
C ASN A 45 -11.90 2.41 13.00
N LEU A 46 -10.87 1.58 12.73
CA LEU A 46 -9.59 1.66 13.42
C LEU A 46 -8.96 3.06 13.30
N ILE A 47 -8.83 3.59 12.06
CA ILE A 47 -8.20 4.91 11.86
C ILE A 47 -9.05 6.06 12.41
N SER A 48 -10.37 5.84 12.56
CA SER A 48 -11.27 6.82 13.17
C SER A 48 -11.17 6.82 14.70
N ASP A 49 -11.16 5.65 15.30
CA ASP A 49 -11.11 5.48 16.76
C ASP A 49 -9.73 5.85 17.32
N THR A 50 -8.68 5.69 16.53
CA THR A 50 -7.30 6.04 16.92
C THR A 50 -6.91 7.48 16.62
N HIS A 51 -7.69 8.23 15.83
CA HIS A 51 -7.48 9.66 15.61
C HIS A 51 -7.93 10.46 16.85
N GLN A 52 -7.04 10.59 17.81
CA GLN A 52 -7.33 11.17 19.13
C GLN A 52 -7.10 12.67 19.19
N THR A 53 -6.13 13.20 18.43
CA THR A 53 -5.77 14.61 18.45
C THR A 53 -6.09 15.27 17.12
N PHE A 54 -7.05 16.16 17.13
CA PHE A 54 -7.41 16.99 15.97
C PHE A 54 -6.64 18.31 16.06
N LEU A 55 -5.72 18.52 15.12
CA LEU A 55 -4.87 19.70 15.10
C LEU A 55 -5.60 20.90 14.51
N PRO A 56 -5.41 22.12 15.09
CA PRO A 56 -5.88 23.34 14.45
C PRO A 56 -5.08 23.63 13.17
N TYR A 57 -5.71 24.29 12.19
CA TYR A 57 -5.01 24.66 10.95
C TYR A 57 -3.89 25.66 11.22
N SER A 58 -4.14 26.70 12.02
CA SER A 58 -3.15 27.66 12.50
C SER A 58 -3.48 28.09 13.92
N SER A 59 -2.49 28.07 14.81
CA SER A 59 -2.65 28.48 16.19
C SER A 59 -1.34 28.99 16.79
N SER A 60 -1.38 29.43 18.04
CA SER A 60 -0.18 29.78 18.83
C SER A 60 0.42 28.59 19.58
N SER A 61 -0.25 27.45 19.57
CA SER A 61 0.23 26.14 20.04
C SER A 61 0.48 25.23 18.84
N THR A 62 0.85 23.98 19.09
CA THR A 62 1.08 23.01 18.00
C THR A 62 -0.08 22.97 17.01
N ASP A 63 0.24 23.21 15.75
CA ASP A 63 -0.70 23.24 14.64
C ASP A 63 -0.20 22.42 13.42
N THR A 64 -0.92 22.52 12.31
CA THR A 64 -0.55 21.76 11.11
C THR A 64 0.75 22.24 10.49
N TRP A 65 1.20 23.50 10.69
CA TRP A 65 2.50 23.96 10.22
C TRP A 65 3.64 23.25 10.94
N ASP A 66 3.55 23.14 12.27
CA ASP A 66 4.59 22.52 13.08
C ASP A 66 4.78 21.05 12.71
N VAL A 67 3.65 20.35 12.50
CA VAL A 67 3.72 18.92 12.16
C VAL A 67 4.24 18.70 10.72
N ILE A 68 3.85 19.52 9.74
CA ILE A 68 4.36 19.43 8.38
C ILE A 68 5.86 19.77 8.35
N LYS A 69 6.31 20.80 9.08
CA LYS A 69 7.73 21.12 9.21
C LYS A 69 8.58 19.96 9.74
N THR A 70 7.97 19.03 10.46
CA THR A 70 8.65 17.84 11.00
C THR A 70 8.45 16.63 10.07
N ALA A 71 7.24 16.45 9.52
CA ALA A 71 6.86 15.27 8.77
C ALA A 71 7.36 15.27 7.31
N ASP A 72 7.51 16.45 6.72
CA ASP A 72 7.97 16.61 5.34
C ASP A 72 9.47 17.01 5.25
N LEU A 73 10.27 16.84 6.33
CA LEU A 73 11.71 17.07 6.29
C LEU A 73 12.40 16.18 5.25
N THR A 74 13.40 16.76 4.56
CA THR A 74 14.25 15.96 3.69
C THR A 74 15.17 15.06 4.53
N PRO A 75 15.40 13.80 4.12
CA PRO A 75 16.26 12.88 4.87
C PRO A 75 17.72 13.37 5.00
N GLU A 76 18.19 14.10 4.00
CA GLU A 76 19.58 14.54 3.89
C GLU A 76 19.85 15.83 4.69
N ASN A 77 18.84 16.67 4.87
CA ASN A 77 19.00 17.97 5.54
C ASN A 77 17.71 18.40 6.26
N THR A 78 17.74 18.41 7.56
CA THR A 78 16.58 18.78 8.42
C THR A 78 16.25 20.28 8.42
N ASP A 79 17.00 21.11 7.69
CA ASP A 79 16.67 22.53 7.49
C ASP A 79 15.75 22.74 6.29
N PHE A 80 15.42 21.67 5.55
CA PHE A 80 14.59 21.72 4.34
C PHE A 80 13.39 20.78 4.43
N VAL A 81 12.27 21.24 3.86
CA VAL A 81 11.08 20.40 3.58
C VAL A 81 11.09 19.94 2.12
N LEU A 82 10.60 18.73 1.90
CA LEU A 82 10.34 18.19 0.58
C LEU A 82 9.00 18.73 0.07
N LEU A 83 8.99 19.33 -1.11
CA LEU A 83 7.83 19.98 -1.70
C LEU A 83 7.08 19.00 -2.60
N MET A 84 5.84 18.72 -2.25
CA MET A 84 4.92 17.92 -3.08
C MET A 84 4.85 18.46 -4.50
N TYR A 85 4.95 17.58 -5.48
CA TYR A 85 4.96 17.89 -6.92
C TYR A 85 6.25 18.58 -7.45
N GLY A 86 7.23 18.87 -6.58
CA GLY A 86 8.53 19.39 -6.99
C GLY A 86 9.41 18.31 -7.68
N TYR A 87 10.37 18.72 -8.51
CA TYR A 87 11.19 17.79 -9.27
C TYR A 87 12.59 18.29 -9.65
N ASP A 88 12.88 19.60 -9.52
CA ASP A 88 14.17 20.19 -9.94
C ASP A 88 14.52 21.40 -9.08
N ASP A 89 15.63 21.33 -8.34
CA ASP A 89 16.16 22.41 -7.52
C ASP A 89 17.20 23.26 -8.26
N ASP A 90 17.59 22.89 -9.49
CA ASP A 90 18.72 23.49 -10.22
C ASP A 90 18.29 24.34 -11.44
N ASP A 91 17.01 24.35 -11.80
CA ASP A 91 16.50 25.09 -12.98
C ASP A 91 16.29 26.59 -12.74
N GLY A 92 16.37 27.05 -11.49
CA GLY A 92 16.20 28.44 -11.07
C GLY A 92 14.74 28.91 -11.00
N GLU A 93 13.78 28.00 -11.08
CA GLU A 93 12.34 28.27 -11.06
C GLU A 93 11.71 27.75 -9.78
N TYR A 94 11.29 28.60 -8.87
CA TYR A 94 10.69 28.21 -7.59
C TYR A 94 9.56 27.18 -7.71
N ILE A 95 8.79 27.23 -8.79
CA ILE A 95 7.61 26.38 -8.98
C ILE A 95 7.96 24.90 -9.21
N SER A 96 9.18 24.62 -9.62
CA SER A 96 9.73 23.27 -9.86
C SER A 96 10.57 22.75 -8.70
N ASP A 97 10.95 23.61 -7.74
CA ASP A 97 11.79 23.21 -6.61
C ASP A 97 11.22 22.00 -5.90
N ARG A 98 12.09 21.04 -5.66
CA ARG A 98 11.81 19.82 -4.91
C ARG A 98 11.98 20.02 -3.41
N THR A 99 12.84 20.96 -3.01
CA THR A 99 13.14 21.25 -1.60
C THR A 99 13.08 22.75 -1.32
N ARG A 100 12.81 23.12 -0.06
CA ARG A 100 12.87 24.52 0.39
C ARG A 100 13.13 24.60 1.87
N SER A 101 13.76 25.70 2.33
CA SER A 101 13.97 25.94 3.76
C SER A 101 12.65 25.84 4.55
N ILE A 102 12.70 25.21 5.72
CA ILE A 102 11.56 25.12 6.64
C ILE A 102 11.04 26.50 7.06
N ASP A 103 11.90 27.51 7.04
CA ASP A 103 11.56 28.88 7.42
C ASP A 103 10.86 29.67 6.32
N ASP A 104 10.95 29.21 5.08
CA ASP A 104 10.29 29.85 3.92
C ASP A 104 8.81 29.45 3.77
N SER A 105 8.13 29.26 4.90
CA SER A 105 6.68 29.00 4.95
C SER A 105 5.88 30.28 4.70
N CYS A 106 4.82 30.19 3.90
CA CYS A 106 4.00 31.31 3.50
C CYS A 106 2.94 31.69 4.55
N HIS A 107 3.10 32.82 5.18
CA HIS A 107 2.14 33.42 6.14
C HIS A 107 1.59 34.77 5.66
N SER A 108 1.78 35.15 4.40
CA SER A 108 1.42 36.43 3.83
C SER A 108 0.61 36.30 2.53
N ASN A 109 0.21 37.42 1.94
CA ASN A 109 -0.53 37.42 0.67
C ASN A 109 0.36 37.26 -0.59
N SER A 110 1.69 37.40 -0.44
CA SER A 110 2.65 37.20 -1.54
C SER A 110 3.57 36.05 -1.17
N CYS A 111 3.36 34.90 -1.81
CA CYS A 111 4.00 33.64 -1.48
C CYS A 111 4.92 33.10 -2.58
N ILE A 112 5.37 33.95 -3.50
CA ILE A 112 6.32 33.56 -4.56
C ILE A 112 7.64 33.13 -3.88
N GLY A 113 8.11 31.95 -4.21
CA GLY A 113 9.31 31.38 -3.62
C GLY A 113 9.13 30.89 -2.18
N LEU A 114 7.90 30.83 -1.67
CA LEU A 114 7.57 30.29 -0.37
C LEU A 114 6.71 29.01 -0.50
N TRP A 115 6.77 28.13 0.47
CA TRP A 115 5.93 26.94 0.51
C TRP A 115 4.68 27.14 1.37
N THR A 116 3.64 26.39 1.06
CA THR A 116 2.35 26.39 1.76
C THR A 116 1.87 24.95 2.00
N ARG A 117 0.71 24.80 2.67
CA ARG A 117 0.07 23.51 2.92
C ARG A 117 -0.86 23.19 1.76
N GLU A 118 -0.51 22.20 0.98
CA GLU A 118 -1.34 21.61 -0.07
C GLU A 118 -2.34 20.65 0.56
N HIS A 119 -3.62 20.78 0.19
CA HIS A 119 -4.62 19.73 0.41
C HIS A 119 -4.64 18.81 -0.82
N VAL A 120 -4.02 17.65 -0.73
CA VAL A 120 -3.93 16.71 -1.86
C VAL A 120 -5.32 16.27 -2.31
N PHE A 121 -6.19 15.89 -1.39
CA PHE A 121 -7.64 15.90 -1.63
C PHE A 121 -8.12 17.33 -1.51
N ALA A 122 -8.39 17.97 -2.66
CA ALA A 122 -8.72 19.39 -2.70
C ALA A 122 -10.00 19.71 -1.94
N ARG A 123 -9.97 20.76 -1.12
CA ARG A 123 -11.06 21.12 -0.19
C ARG A 123 -12.44 21.24 -0.87
N SER A 124 -12.50 21.81 -2.05
CA SER A 124 -13.74 22.06 -2.79
C SER A 124 -14.30 20.82 -3.51
N LEU A 125 -13.53 19.73 -3.59
CA LEU A 125 -13.99 18.46 -4.16
C LEU A 125 -14.71 17.60 -3.12
N ALA A 126 -14.55 17.88 -1.82
CA ALA A 126 -15.30 17.22 -0.77
C ALA A 126 -16.74 17.76 -0.67
N ASN A 127 -17.68 16.92 -0.24
CA ASN A 127 -19.09 17.30 -0.04
C ASN A 127 -19.61 16.88 1.35
N PRO A 128 -19.79 17.83 2.30
CA PRO A 128 -19.53 19.27 2.19
C PRO A 128 -18.04 19.59 2.05
N ALA A 129 -17.70 20.75 1.48
CA ALA A 129 -16.32 21.17 1.31
C ALA A 129 -15.53 21.18 2.63
N LEU A 130 -14.24 20.82 2.58
CA LEU A 130 -13.37 20.79 3.76
C LEU A 130 -13.17 22.21 4.29
N THR A 131 -13.38 22.41 5.59
CA THR A 131 -13.12 23.67 6.28
C THR A 131 -11.84 23.57 7.11
N THR A 132 -11.19 24.73 7.34
CA THR A 132 -10.00 24.84 8.19
C THR A 132 -10.23 25.76 9.39
N ASN A 133 -11.49 26.15 9.62
CA ASN A 133 -11.85 27.02 10.74
C ASN A 133 -11.77 26.29 12.08
N ASP A 134 -12.17 25.03 12.05
CA ASP A 134 -12.12 24.12 13.20
C ASP A 134 -11.29 22.89 12.85
N PRO A 135 -10.65 22.23 13.83
CA PRO A 135 -9.97 20.95 13.64
C PRO A 135 -10.93 19.88 13.11
N GLY A 136 -10.50 19.14 12.07
CA GLY A 136 -11.33 18.13 11.42
C GLY A 136 -10.77 17.65 10.09
N PRO A 137 -11.59 17.19 9.14
CA PRO A 137 -11.12 16.65 7.86
C PRO A 137 -10.24 17.61 7.05
N GLY A 138 -10.46 18.93 7.17
CA GLY A 138 -9.66 19.95 6.49
C GLY A 138 -8.31 20.25 7.15
N THR A 139 -8.05 19.68 8.33
CA THR A 139 -6.80 19.86 9.08
C THR A 139 -6.07 18.54 9.33
N ASP A 140 -6.55 17.45 8.75
CA ASP A 140 -5.91 16.14 8.85
C ASP A 140 -4.56 16.17 8.13
N ILE A 141 -3.48 15.88 8.87
CA ILE A 141 -2.11 15.95 8.35
C ILE A 141 -1.86 14.91 7.25
N HIS A 142 -2.56 13.78 7.25
CA HIS A 142 -2.43 12.81 6.16
C HIS A 142 -2.82 13.39 4.80
N ASN A 143 -3.69 14.41 4.77
CA ASN A 143 -4.08 15.14 3.55
C ASN A 143 -3.22 16.40 3.27
N LEU A 144 -2.39 16.83 4.21
CA LEU A 144 -1.64 18.07 4.08
C LEU A 144 -0.16 17.79 3.76
N ARG A 145 0.40 18.49 2.77
CA ARG A 145 1.80 18.39 2.39
C ARG A 145 2.42 19.79 2.21
N ALA A 146 3.72 19.90 2.52
CA ALA A 146 4.47 21.07 2.05
C ALA A 146 4.47 21.09 0.52
N CYS A 147 4.16 22.24 -0.07
CA CYS A 147 4.13 22.42 -1.52
C CYS A 147 4.52 23.87 -1.88
N ASP A 148 5.21 24.08 -3.00
CA ASP A 148 5.41 25.42 -3.51
C ASP A 148 4.06 26.13 -3.70
N SER A 149 3.96 27.39 -3.31
CA SER A 149 2.70 28.12 -3.32
C SER A 149 2.12 28.34 -4.73
N GLN A 150 2.98 28.49 -5.73
CA GLN A 150 2.56 28.66 -7.13
C GLN A 150 2.16 27.30 -7.73
N LYS A 151 2.87 26.22 -7.39
CA LYS A 151 2.51 24.84 -7.77
C LYS A 151 1.16 24.45 -7.17
N ASN A 152 0.94 24.73 -5.88
CA ASN A 152 -0.36 24.53 -5.22
C ASN A 152 -1.48 25.31 -5.96
N SER A 153 -1.22 26.57 -6.32
CA SER A 153 -2.17 27.36 -7.09
C SER A 153 -2.43 26.79 -8.50
N GLN A 154 -1.40 26.22 -9.14
CA GLN A 154 -1.55 25.54 -10.43
C GLN A 154 -2.37 24.26 -10.31
N LYS A 155 -2.13 23.44 -9.27
CA LYS A 155 -2.93 22.25 -9.01
C LYS A 155 -4.38 22.64 -8.69
N SER A 156 -4.60 23.59 -7.76
CA SER A 156 -5.94 24.05 -7.39
C SER A 156 -6.86 22.86 -7.05
N ASN A 157 -8.07 22.80 -7.62
CA ASN A 157 -8.99 21.68 -7.51
C ASN A 157 -9.08 20.84 -8.79
N ARG A 158 -8.03 20.84 -9.61
CA ARG A 158 -7.99 19.99 -10.81
C ARG A 158 -8.01 18.53 -10.42
N LEU A 159 -8.80 17.76 -11.17
CA LEU A 159 -8.83 16.32 -11.04
C LEU A 159 -7.51 15.71 -11.50
N PHE A 160 -7.13 14.61 -10.89
CA PHE A 160 -5.94 13.87 -11.28
C PHE A 160 -6.16 13.08 -12.57
N VAL A 161 -5.11 12.98 -13.38
CA VAL A 161 -5.08 12.24 -14.65
C VAL A 161 -3.74 11.54 -14.79
N ASP A 162 -3.73 10.39 -15.47
CA ASP A 162 -2.49 9.65 -15.74
C ASP A 162 -1.65 10.33 -16.83
N ALA A 163 -0.33 10.29 -16.63
CA ALA A 163 0.69 10.69 -17.57
C ALA A 163 2.06 10.14 -17.15
N SER A 164 3.16 10.69 -17.68
CA SER A 164 4.53 10.31 -17.28
C SER A 164 5.44 11.54 -17.18
N GLY A 165 6.53 11.43 -16.43
CA GLY A 165 7.52 12.47 -16.21
C GLY A 165 7.16 13.41 -15.06
N ASN A 166 7.48 14.69 -15.19
CA ASN A 166 7.32 15.68 -14.12
C ASN A 166 5.87 16.17 -13.96
N SER A 167 5.57 16.70 -12.78
CA SER A 167 4.27 17.30 -12.45
C SER A 167 3.88 18.42 -13.39
N ARG A 168 2.64 18.42 -13.88
CA ARG A 168 2.14 19.45 -14.83
C ARG A 168 0.63 19.47 -14.98
N ILE A 169 0.14 20.56 -15.51
CA ILE A 169 -1.26 20.69 -15.97
C ILE A 169 -1.40 19.97 -17.31
N ILE A 170 -2.48 19.22 -17.49
CA ILE A 170 -2.87 18.56 -18.76
C ILE A 170 -4.32 18.95 -19.07
N GLY A 171 -4.51 19.96 -19.90
CA GLY A 171 -5.83 20.55 -20.13
C GLY A 171 -6.42 21.10 -18.82
N ASP A 172 -7.56 20.58 -18.40
CA ASP A 172 -8.22 20.95 -17.12
C ASP A 172 -7.80 20.06 -15.95
N TYR A 173 -6.92 19.09 -16.17
CA TYR A 173 -6.45 18.10 -15.21
C TYR A 173 -5.05 18.40 -14.69
N PHE A 174 -4.61 17.62 -13.70
CA PHE A 174 -3.28 17.70 -13.13
C PHE A 174 -2.64 16.32 -13.02
N PHE A 175 -1.41 16.19 -13.52
CA PHE A 175 -0.55 15.03 -13.29
C PHE A 175 0.46 15.37 -12.19
N PRO A 176 0.56 14.59 -11.10
CA PRO A 176 1.41 14.93 -9.96
C PRO A 176 2.91 14.70 -10.22
N GLY A 177 3.28 13.95 -11.25
CA GLY A 177 4.64 13.48 -11.51
C GLY A 177 4.81 12.00 -11.13
N ASP A 178 5.73 11.31 -11.83
CA ASP A 178 5.99 9.89 -11.58
C ASP A 178 6.47 9.62 -10.15
N GLU A 179 7.18 10.58 -9.53
CA GLU A 179 7.67 10.49 -8.13
C GLU A 179 6.55 10.60 -7.09
N TRP A 180 5.42 11.22 -7.43
CA TRP A 180 4.40 11.61 -6.46
C TRP A 180 3.07 10.90 -6.63
N LYS A 181 2.90 10.15 -7.70
CA LYS A 181 1.61 9.54 -8.04
C LYS A 181 1.15 8.51 -7.02
N GLY A 182 2.08 7.72 -6.46
CA GLY A 182 1.80 6.78 -5.38
C GLY A 182 1.42 7.47 -4.07
N ASP A 183 2.17 8.54 -3.70
CA ASP A 183 1.83 9.39 -2.54
C ASP A 183 0.40 9.93 -2.65
N VAL A 184 0.05 10.51 -3.83
CA VAL A 184 -1.31 10.99 -4.10
C VAL A 184 -2.32 9.88 -3.93
N ALA A 185 -2.10 8.72 -4.54
CA ALA A 185 -3.02 7.59 -4.47
C ALA A 185 -3.29 7.15 -3.02
N ARG A 186 -2.23 6.98 -2.22
CA ARG A 186 -2.34 6.58 -0.81
C ARG A 186 -3.00 7.63 0.07
N ILE A 187 -2.82 8.92 -0.24
CA ILE A 187 -3.51 10.02 0.44
C ILE A 187 -5.01 10.03 0.08
N ILE A 188 -5.37 9.91 -1.20
CA ILE A 188 -6.78 9.88 -1.63
C ILE A 188 -7.50 8.65 -1.04
N MET A 189 -6.88 7.47 -1.09
CA MET A 189 -7.43 6.25 -0.48
C MET A 189 -7.63 6.41 1.04
N TYR A 190 -6.68 7.04 1.75
CA TYR A 190 -6.82 7.35 3.17
C TYR A 190 -7.97 8.31 3.44
N MET A 191 -8.09 9.40 2.70
CA MET A 191 -9.16 10.38 2.89
C MET A 191 -10.54 9.76 2.68
N TYR A 192 -10.68 8.91 1.67
CA TYR A 192 -11.91 8.16 1.45
C TYR A 192 -12.16 7.12 2.57
N LEU A 193 -11.13 6.43 3.04
CA LEU A 193 -11.26 5.48 4.14
C LEU A 193 -11.66 6.17 5.46
N ARG A 194 -11.07 7.32 5.75
CA ARG A 194 -11.28 8.07 7.00
C ARG A 194 -12.58 8.87 7.00
N TYR A 195 -12.97 9.43 5.86
CA TYR A 195 -14.11 10.34 5.69
C TYR A 195 -15.01 9.90 4.52
N PRO A 196 -15.54 8.66 4.53
CA PRO A 196 -16.16 8.04 3.35
C PRO A 196 -17.41 8.77 2.81
N SER A 197 -18.12 9.50 3.67
CA SER A 197 -19.33 10.27 3.27
C SER A 197 -19.02 11.70 2.82
N GLN A 198 -17.77 12.15 2.91
CA GLN A 198 -17.38 13.52 2.60
C GLN A 198 -16.28 13.58 1.53
N CYS A 199 -15.36 12.62 1.52
CA CYS A 199 -14.18 12.61 0.66
C CYS A 199 -14.24 11.41 -0.29
N GLU A 200 -15.20 11.38 -1.21
CA GLU A 200 -15.33 10.30 -2.18
C GLU A 200 -14.15 10.34 -3.18
N ALA A 201 -13.44 9.20 -3.33
CA ALA A 201 -12.27 9.14 -4.21
C ALA A 201 -12.62 9.44 -5.68
N ILE A 202 -13.85 9.10 -6.11
CA ILE A 202 -14.35 9.34 -7.46
C ILE A 202 -14.41 10.83 -7.82
N ASP A 203 -14.51 11.71 -6.83
CA ASP A 203 -14.57 13.17 -7.06
C ASP A 203 -13.21 13.79 -7.37
N THR A 204 -12.11 13.01 -7.29
CA THR A 204 -10.73 13.52 -7.44
C THR A 204 -10.06 13.15 -8.76
N SER A 205 -10.72 12.32 -9.59
CA SER A 205 -10.22 11.84 -10.89
C SER A 205 -11.40 11.59 -11.82
N ASP A 206 -11.22 11.75 -13.12
CA ASP A 206 -12.20 11.33 -14.13
C ASP A 206 -11.89 9.90 -14.65
N GLY A 207 -11.11 9.14 -13.91
CA GLY A 207 -10.65 7.83 -14.26
C GLY A 207 -11.74 6.77 -14.34
N VAL A 208 -11.45 5.72 -15.15
CA VAL A 208 -12.31 4.53 -15.26
C VAL A 208 -12.38 3.81 -13.90
N ILE A 209 -13.53 3.25 -13.56
CA ILE A 209 -13.74 2.35 -12.43
C ILE A 209 -14.12 0.99 -12.97
N SER A 210 -13.25 0.00 -12.76
CA SER A 210 -13.51 -1.37 -13.23
C SER A 210 -12.97 -2.45 -12.31
N TYR A 211 -12.08 -2.11 -11.38
CA TYR A 211 -11.54 -3.06 -10.41
C TYR A 211 -12.43 -3.12 -9.16
N ALA A 212 -12.81 -1.97 -8.62
CA ALA A 212 -13.59 -1.88 -7.38
C ALA A 212 -15.05 -2.33 -7.60
N PRO A 213 -15.52 -3.38 -6.89
CA PRO A 213 -16.89 -3.91 -7.06
C PRO A 213 -17.98 -2.89 -6.69
N GLU A 214 -17.70 -2.01 -5.74
CA GLU A 214 -18.64 -0.98 -5.27
C GLU A 214 -18.61 0.28 -6.14
N ASN A 215 -17.79 0.32 -7.19
CA ASN A 215 -17.59 1.49 -8.06
C ASN A 215 -17.19 2.76 -7.29
N ASP A 216 -16.41 2.61 -6.24
CA ASP A 216 -16.07 3.68 -5.30
C ASP A 216 -14.58 4.09 -5.32
N MET A 217 -13.76 3.41 -6.12
CA MET A 217 -12.33 3.72 -6.25
C MET A 217 -11.90 3.73 -7.71
N PRO A 218 -11.43 4.89 -8.26
CA PRO A 218 -10.86 4.97 -9.60
C PRO A 218 -9.65 4.05 -9.77
N ASN A 219 -9.58 3.36 -10.92
CA ASN A 219 -8.45 2.50 -11.29
C ASN A 219 -7.11 3.25 -11.18
N LEU A 220 -7.12 4.54 -11.52
CA LEU A 220 -5.96 5.42 -11.48
C LEU A 220 -5.17 5.31 -10.17
N PHE A 221 -5.87 5.38 -9.02
CA PHE A 221 -5.20 5.34 -7.73
C PHE A 221 -4.68 3.94 -7.36
N LEU A 222 -5.34 2.88 -7.80
CA LEU A 222 -4.88 1.51 -7.61
C LEU A 222 -3.64 1.21 -8.47
N GLU A 223 -3.62 1.70 -9.70
CA GLU A 223 -2.49 1.59 -10.61
C GLU A 223 -1.29 2.41 -10.13
N TRP A 224 -1.51 3.64 -9.67
CA TRP A 224 -0.44 4.48 -9.12
C TRP A 224 0.15 3.93 -7.82
N ASN A 225 -0.68 3.35 -6.95
CA ASN A 225 -0.22 2.68 -5.73
C ASN A 225 0.73 1.51 -6.03
N GLN A 226 0.52 0.80 -7.15
CA GLN A 226 1.41 -0.28 -7.59
C GLN A 226 2.65 0.25 -8.32
N GLN A 227 2.51 1.27 -9.17
CA GLN A 227 3.58 1.79 -10.02
C GLN A 227 4.61 2.60 -9.26
N ASP A 228 4.21 3.27 -8.18
CA ASP A 228 5.06 4.11 -7.33
C ASP A 228 5.02 3.59 -5.89
N PRO A 229 5.95 2.67 -5.55
CA PRO A 229 6.01 2.04 -4.23
C PRO A 229 6.27 3.04 -3.11
N VAL A 230 5.81 2.69 -1.89
CA VAL A 230 6.01 3.48 -0.67
C VAL A 230 7.48 3.82 -0.47
N SER A 231 7.76 5.10 -0.34
CA SER A 231 9.09 5.64 -0.06
C SER A 231 9.42 5.63 1.44
N GLN A 232 10.72 5.71 1.77
CA GLN A 232 11.17 5.86 3.15
C GLN A 232 10.64 7.15 3.79
N LEU A 233 10.45 8.20 3.00
CA LEU A 233 9.85 9.45 3.48
C LEU A 233 8.41 9.24 3.93
N GLU A 234 7.59 8.55 3.14
CA GLU A 234 6.21 8.26 3.52
C GLU A 234 6.12 7.43 4.80
N LEU A 235 6.99 6.41 4.96
CA LEU A 235 7.07 5.61 6.19
C LEU A 235 7.41 6.48 7.41
N THR A 236 8.45 7.32 7.29
CA THR A 236 8.86 8.23 8.36
C THR A 236 7.74 9.23 8.67
N ARG A 237 7.12 9.79 7.65
CA ARG A 237 6.00 10.70 7.76
C ARG A 237 4.80 10.08 8.48
N ASN A 238 4.46 8.84 8.14
CA ASN A 238 3.36 8.10 8.77
C ASN A 238 3.59 7.90 10.28
N GLU A 239 4.83 7.60 10.69
CA GLU A 239 5.23 7.52 12.11
C GLU A 239 5.10 8.87 12.83
N ILE A 240 5.58 9.95 12.20
CA ILE A 240 5.49 11.29 12.78
C ILE A 240 4.02 11.68 12.97
N ILE A 241 3.18 11.51 11.95
CA ILE A 241 1.75 11.84 12.05
C ILE A 241 1.09 10.99 13.14
N TYR A 242 1.39 9.70 13.20
CA TYR A 242 0.91 8.82 14.26
C TYR A 242 1.24 9.37 15.67
N SER A 243 2.45 9.88 15.85
CA SER A 243 2.84 10.47 17.15
C SER A 243 2.04 11.72 17.54
N TYR A 244 1.50 12.47 16.58
CA TYR A 244 0.72 13.67 16.80
C TYR A 244 -0.79 13.41 16.81
N GLN A 245 -1.32 12.68 15.83
CA GLN A 245 -2.75 12.45 15.63
C GLN A 245 -3.25 11.15 16.29
N GLY A 246 -2.39 10.15 16.45
CA GLY A 246 -2.73 8.83 16.99
C GLY A 246 -3.23 7.83 15.97
N ASN A 247 -3.42 8.23 14.71
CA ASN A 247 -3.82 7.34 13.62
C ASN A 247 -2.75 7.24 12.52
N ARG A 248 -2.86 6.22 11.69
CA ARG A 248 -1.90 5.89 10.62
C ARG A 248 -2.62 5.84 9.27
N ASN A 249 -1.90 6.06 8.19
CA ASN A 249 -2.36 5.71 6.86
C ASN A 249 -2.02 4.23 6.58
N PRO A 250 -3.02 3.33 6.53
CA PRO A 250 -2.75 1.90 6.35
C PRO A 250 -2.17 1.55 4.98
N PHE A 251 -2.41 2.36 3.96
CA PHE A 251 -1.87 2.14 2.61
C PHE A 251 -0.40 2.52 2.48
N ILE A 252 0.16 3.27 3.45
CA ILE A 252 1.61 3.48 3.59
C ILE A 252 2.22 2.29 4.35
N ASP A 253 1.59 1.83 5.43
CA ASP A 253 2.08 0.68 6.21
C ASP A 253 2.07 -0.61 5.38
N ASN A 254 1.03 -0.81 4.59
CA ASN A 254 0.95 -1.91 3.64
C ASN A 254 0.10 -1.56 2.40
N PRO A 255 0.72 -1.21 1.27
CA PRO A 255 0.02 -0.89 0.02
C PRO A 255 -0.91 -1.97 -0.50
N TYR A 256 -0.61 -3.25 -0.20
CA TYR A 256 -1.43 -4.40 -0.61
C TYR A 256 -2.84 -4.38 -0.02
N LEU A 257 -3.08 -3.62 1.06
CA LEU A 257 -4.43 -3.46 1.62
C LEU A 257 -5.42 -2.86 0.61
N ALA A 258 -4.95 -2.03 -0.32
CA ALA A 258 -5.77 -1.53 -1.41
C ALA A 258 -6.27 -2.66 -2.31
N ASN A 259 -5.41 -3.66 -2.61
CA ASN A 259 -5.79 -4.84 -3.38
C ASN A 259 -6.83 -5.69 -2.64
N LYS A 260 -6.68 -5.87 -1.33
CA LYS A 260 -7.64 -6.61 -0.53
C LYS A 260 -9.01 -5.93 -0.45
N ILE A 261 -9.06 -4.59 -0.57
CA ILE A 261 -10.30 -3.82 -0.49
C ILE A 261 -10.95 -3.65 -1.87
N TRP A 262 -10.18 -3.17 -2.87
CA TRP A 262 -10.71 -2.75 -4.18
C TRP A 262 -10.23 -3.59 -5.35
N TYR A 263 -9.39 -4.60 -5.09
CA TYR A 263 -8.73 -5.39 -6.13
C TYR A 263 -7.76 -4.53 -6.98
N GLY A 264 -7.60 -4.83 -8.27
CA GLY A 264 -6.70 -4.09 -9.16
C GLY A 264 -5.28 -4.67 -9.19
N PRO A 265 -4.30 -3.94 -9.76
CA PRO A 265 -2.91 -4.39 -9.85
C PRO A 265 -2.31 -4.61 -8.46
N GLU A 266 -1.53 -5.68 -8.31
CA GLU A 266 -0.91 -6.03 -7.03
C GLU A 266 0.18 -5.02 -6.64
N ALA A 267 -0.05 -4.31 -5.54
CA ALA A 267 0.95 -3.49 -4.88
C ALA A 267 1.81 -4.34 -3.93
N ASN A 268 2.90 -3.76 -3.43
CA ASN A 268 3.81 -4.45 -2.52
C ASN A 268 3.12 -4.83 -1.20
N ASP A 269 3.21 -6.11 -0.81
CA ASP A 269 2.80 -6.57 0.52
C ASP A 269 3.97 -6.45 1.51
N SER A 270 3.94 -5.39 2.31
CA SER A 270 4.98 -5.11 3.29
C SER A 270 4.99 -6.10 4.46
N TRP A 271 3.89 -6.82 4.71
CA TRP A 271 3.76 -7.75 5.82
C TRP A 271 3.88 -9.22 5.41
N THR A 272 4.00 -9.52 4.12
CA THR A 272 4.22 -10.87 3.53
C THR A 272 3.22 -11.97 3.91
N VAL A 273 2.25 -11.66 4.76
CA VAL A 273 1.20 -12.59 5.24
C VAL A 273 -0.17 -12.29 4.64
N LEU A 274 -0.32 -11.16 3.93
CA LEU A 274 -1.60 -10.74 3.36
C LEU A 274 -1.71 -11.05 1.88
N SER A 275 -0.60 -11.11 1.16
CA SER A 275 -0.58 -11.66 -0.17
C SER A 275 -0.83 -13.14 -0.04
N ASP A 276 -1.99 -13.63 -0.48
CA ASP A 276 -1.97 -14.96 -1.06
C ASP A 276 -0.83 -14.92 -2.07
N VAL A 277 0.16 -15.77 -1.89
CA VAL A 277 1.15 -16.01 -2.92
C VAL A 277 0.36 -16.47 -4.12
N ASN A 278 -0.12 -15.53 -4.93
CA ASN A 278 -0.69 -15.79 -6.23
C ASN A 278 0.47 -16.13 -7.19
N ASP A 279 1.17 -17.19 -6.85
CA ASP A 279 1.68 -18.04 -7.89
C ASP A 279 0.47 -18.45 -8.72
N ASN A 280 0.51 -18.46 -10.02
CA ASN A 280 -0.51 -18.82 -11.04
C ASN A 280 -1.42 -20.04 -10.70
N TRP A 281 -1.83 -20.17 -9.45
CA TRP A 281 -2.51 -21.32 -8.86
C TRP A 281 -4.00 -21.34 -9.20
N ASP A 282 -4.60 -20.19 -9.55
CA ASP A 282 -5.98 -20.14 -9.99
C ASP A 282 -6.20 -20.88 -11.32
N SER A 283 -5.12 -21.09 -12.06
CA SER A 283 -5.13 -21.94 -13.26
C SER A 283 -5.05 -23.44 -12.94
N ILE A 284 -4.62 -23.84 -11.72
CA ILE A 284 -4.51 -25.25 -11.36
C ILE A 284 -5.88 -25.77 -10.91
N LEU A 285 -6.45 -26.59 -11.75
CA LEU A 285 -7.70 -27.26 -11.51
C LEU A 285 -7.46 -28.76 -11.25
N ILE A 286 -8.09 -29.25 -10.19
CA ILE A 286 -8.14 -30.69 -9.87
C ILE A 286 -9.53 -31.20 -10.20
N SER A 287 -9.59 -32.18 -11.06
CA SER A 287 -10.85 -32.78 -11.51
C SER A 287 -10.75 -34.30 -11.68
N PRO A 288 -11.84 -35.03 -11.45
CA PRO A 288 -13.05 -34.61 -10.74
C PRO A 288 -12.85 -34.54 -9.22
N THR A 289 -13.72 -33.86 -8.48
CA THR A 289 -13.71 -33.84 -6.99
C THR A 289 -14.40 -35.07 -6.37
N LEU A 290 -15.19 -35.77 -7.13
CA LEU A 290 -15.77 -37.08 -6.80
C LEU A 290 -15.16 -38.12 -7.72
N ILE A 291 -14.33 -39.03 -7.18
CA ILE A 291 -13.34 -39.81 -7.94
C ILE A 291 -13.59 -41.29 -7.79
N GLU A 292 -13.46 -42.04 -8.89
CA GLU A 292 -13.45 -43.50 -8.90
C GLU A 292 -12.04 -44.07 -9.04
N ASN A 293 -11.27 -43.63 -10.02
CA ASN A 293 -9.99 -44.26 -10.33
C ASN A 293 -8.79 -43.32 -10.42
N SER A 294 -8.96 -42.08 -10.91
CA SER A 294 -7.83 -41.17 -11.12
C SER A 294 -8.20 -39.69 -10.94
N ILE A 295 -7.22 -38.93 -10.51
CA ILE A 295 -7.28 -37.46 -10.39
C ILE A 295 -6.45 -36.87 -11.52
N SER A 296 -6.97 -35.83 -12.18
CA SER A 296 -6.24 -35.05 -13.17
C SER A 296 -5.99 -33.65 -12.65
N VAL A 297 -4.75 -33.19 -12.82
CA VAL A 297 -4.31 -31.82 -12.50
C VAL A 297 -4.05 -31.08 -13.81
N SER A 298 -4.76 -29.99 -14.05
CA SER A 298 -4.60 -29.13 -15.22
C SER A 298 -4.16 -27.72 -14.80
N GLY A 299 -3.71 -26.91 -15.77
CA GLY A 299 -3.20 -25.56 -15.50
C GLY A 299 -1.75 -25.50 -14.99
N VAL A 300 -1.07 -26.63 -14.88
CA VAL A 300 0.33 -26.71 -14.42
C VAL A 300 1.26 -26.31 -15.56
N ASN A 301 2.01 -25.24 -15.38
CA ASN A 301 2.98 -24.71 -16.34
C ASN A 301 4.42 -25.19 -16.09
N SER A 302 4.69 -25.79 -14.95
CA SER A 302 6.00 -26.28 -14.55
C SER A 302 6.15 -27.80 -14.80
N ASN A 303 7.39 -28.23 -15.05
CA ASN A 303 7.77 -29.64 -15.16
C ASN A 303 8.36 -30.21 -13.85
N LYS A 304 8.31 -29.44 -12.73
CA LYS A 304 8.85 -29.86 -11.45
C LYS A 304 7.82 -29.63 -10.34
N PHE A 305 6.96 -30.58 -10.12
CA PHE A 305 5.96 -30.54 -9.06
C PHE A 305 5.79 -31.90 -8.40
N LYS A 306 5.16 -31.90 -7.22
CA LYS A 306 4.77 -33.11 -6.47
C LYS A 306 3.29 -33.07 -6.12
N ILE A 307 2.67 -34.22 -6.15
CA ILE A 307 1.31 -34.42 -5.64
C ILE A 307 1.42 -35.41 -4.48
N LEU A 308 0.94 -35.02 -3.33
CA LEU A 308 0.86 -35.85 -2.12
C LEU A 308 -0.60 -36.05 -1.75
N ILE A 309 -0.98 -37.27 -1.40
CA ILE A 309 -2.34 -37.59 -0.96
C ILE A 309 -2.28 -38.08 0.50
N PHE A 310 -3.15 -37.50 1.32
CA PHE A 310 -3.26 -37.78 2.74
C PHE A 310 -4.67 -38.25 3.11
N ASN A 311 -4.76 -39.10 4.10
CA ASN A 311 -6.04 -39.41 4.74
C ASN A 311 -6.44 -38.31 5.76
N GLN A 312 -7.62 -38.45 6.37
CA GLN A 312 -8.13 -37.48 7.36
C GLN A 312 -7.27 -37.38 8.64
N LEU A 313 -6.41 -38.38 8.91
CA LEU A 313 -5.48 -38.35 10.04
C LEU A 313 -4.13 -37.72 9.70
N GLY A 314 -3.98 -37.16 8.48
CA GLY A 314 -2.74 -36.53 8.01
C GLY A 314 -1.64 -37.54 7.62
N GLN A 315 -1.95 -38.82 7.50
CA GLN A 315 -0.99 -39.84 7.06
C GLN A 315 -0.86 -39.76 5.53
N LYS A 316 0.37 -39.67 5.04
CA LYS A 316 0.65 -39.70 3.60
C LYS A 316 0.44 -41.10 3.05
N LEU A 317 -0.44 -41.21 2.04
CA LEU A 317 -0.79 -42.49 1.41
C LEU A 317 -0.14 -42.63 0.04
N LEU A 318 0.02 -41.53 -0.72
CA LEU A 318 0.53 -41.54 -2.07
C LEU A 318 1.40 -40.30 -2.36
N GLU A 319 2.45 -40.50 -3.17
CA GLU A 319 3.28 -39.43 -3.72
C GLU A 319 3.48 -39.66 -5.22
N SER A 320 3.19 -38.65 -6.02
CA SER A 320 3.48 -38.63 -7.47
C SER A 320 4.32 -37.39 -7.79
N ARG A 321 5.22 -37.51 -8.78
CA ARG A 321 6.11 -36.41 -9.18
C ARG A 321 6.01 -36.20 -10.68
N ASN A 322 5.74 -34.93 -11.05
CA ASN A 322 5.68 -34.50 -12.46
C ASN A 322 4.62 -35.21 -13.32
N GLU A 323 3.66 -35.89 -12.70
CA GLU A 323 2.56 -36.58 -13.38
C GLU A 323 1.26 -35.80 -13.17
N LYS A 324 0.67 -35.35 -14.26
CA LYS A 324 -0.61 -34.59 -14.25
C LYS A 324 -1.83 -35.47 -14.02
N LYS A 325 -1.66 -36.81 -14.02
CA LYS A 325 -2.72 -37.77 -13.70
C LYS A 325 -2.23 -38.77 -12.67
N VAL A 326 -2.94 -38.86 -11.57
CA VAL A 326 -2.60 -39.71 -10.43
C VAL A 326 -3.65 -40.80 -10.30
N ASP A 327 -3.22 -42.05 -10.29
CA ASP A 327 -4.08 -43.21 -10.03
C ASP A 327 -4.35 -43.31 -8.53
N VAL A 328 -5.63 -43.40 -8.16
CA VAL A 328 -6.12 -43.53 -6.81
C VAL A 328 -7.07 -44.73 -6.65
N SER A 329 -7.06 -45.66 -7.62
CA SER A 329 -7.94 -46.83 -7.64
C SER A 329 -7.79 -47.71 -6.40
N GLU A 330 -6.58 -47.80 -5.86
CA GLU A 330 -6.26 -48.60 -4.65
C GLU A 330 -6.69 -47.94 -3.33
N LEU A 331 -7.09 -46.65 -3.35
CA LEU A 331 -7.55 -45.97 -2.13
C LEU A 331 -8.98 -46.43 -1.78
N PRO A 332 -9.25 -46.76 -0.51
CA PRO A 332 -10.60 -47.02 -0.02
C PRO A 332 -11.55 -45.84 -0.26
N SER A 333 -12.85 -46.11 -0.31
CA SER A 333 -13.84 -45.03 -0.34
C SER A 333 -13.71 -44.12 0.87
N GLY A 334 -13.67 -42.82 0.70
CA GLY A 334 -13.45 -41.88 1.78
C GLY A 334 -13.09 -40.47 1.34
N ILE A 335 -12.81 -39.63 2.33
CA ILE A 335 -12.37 -38.21 2.14
C ILE A 335 -10.85 -38.16 2.27
N TYR A 336 -10.23 -37.48 1.31
CA TYR A 336 -8.80 -37.31 1.22
C TYR A 336 -8.42 -35.85 0.97
N LEU A 337 -7.19 -35.51 1.36
CA LEU A 337 -6.54 -34.24 1.05
C LEU A 337 -5.44 -34.47 0.01
N LEU A 338 -5.45 -33.72 -1.06
CA LEU A 338 -4.39 -33.65 -2.04
C LEU A 338 -3.58 -32.37 -1.80
N SER A 339 -2.28 -32.50 -1.62
CA SER A 339 -1.34 -31.39 -1.57
C SER A 339 -0.56 -31.35 -2.88
N PHE A 340 -0.72 -30.28 -3.65
CA PHE A 340 0.08 -29.99 -4.81
C PHE A 340 1.23 -29.07 -4.41
N GLN A 341 2.46 -29.45 -4.69
CA GLN A 341 3.67 -28.75 -4.29
C GLN A 341 4.55 -28.43 -5.49
N GLU A 342 4.92 -27.17 -5.65
CA GLU A 342 5.85 -26.67 -6.67
C GLU A 342 6.80 -25.65 -6.04
N ALA A 343 8.11 -25.82 -6.20
CA ALA A 343 9.15 -25.00 -5.57
C ALA A 343 8.94 -24.84 -4.04
N GLN A 344 8.57 -23.65 -3.57
CA GLN A 344 8.30 -23.37 -2.15
C GLN A 344 6.80 -23.24 -1.85
N SER A 345 5.94 -23.45 -2.83
CA SER A 345 4.49 -23.24 -2.75
C SER A 345 3.73 -24.55 -2.60
N ASN A 346 2.62 -24.52 -1.87
CA ASN A 346 1.79 -25.68 -1.58
C ASN A 346 0.30 -25.30 -1.61
N LYS A 347 -0.51 -25.98 -2.41
CA LYS A 347 -1.96 -25.84 -2.44
C LYS A 347 -2.65 -27.14 -2.08
N GLN A 348 -3.71 -27.04 -1.28
CA GLN A 348 -4.44 -28.22 -0.79
C GLN A 348 -5.86 -28.28 -1.37
N TYR A 349 -6.28 -29.47 -1.72
CA TYR A 349 -7.59 -29.76 -2.29
C TYR A 349 -8.22 -30.95 -1.55
N LYS A 350 -9.50 -30.85 -1.28
CA LYS A 350 -10.28 -31.96 -0.74
C LYS A 350 -10.96 -32.71 -1.88
N PHE A 351 -10.88 -34.04 -1.86
CA PHE A 351 -11.63 -34.88 -2.79
C PHE A 351 -12.30 -36.06 -2.07
N ILE A 352 -13.27 -36.67 -2.73
CA ILE A 352 -14.01 -37.83 -2.26
C ILE A 352 -13.76 -38.98 -3.21
N LYS A 353 -13.23 -40.10 -2.69
CA LYS A 353 -13.10 -41.35 -3.39
C LYS A 353 -14.39 -42.15 -3.17
N LYS A 354 -15.02 -42.60 -4.27
CA LYS A 354 -16.14 -43.53 -4.26
C LYS A 354 -15.69 -44.99 -4.02
#